data_deb033c2e26be761f7589e6452787f50
#
_entry.id   deb033c2e26be761f7589e6452787f50
#
_cell.length_a   1.000
_cell.length_b   1.000
_cell.length_c   1.000
_cell.angle_alpha   90.00
_cell.angle_beta   90.00
_cell.angle_gamma   90.00
#
_symmetry.space_group_name_H-M   'P 1'
#
loop_
_entity.id
_entity.type
_entity.pdbx_description
1 polymer ?
#
loop_
_entity_poly.entity_id
_entity_poly.type
_entity_poly.pdbx_seq_one_letter_code
_entity_poly.pdbx_strand_id
1 'polypeptide(L)'
;MLLKENPFYIISASMRDNNAEIMDKAEEAALLQDEQLCRDAKTILLNPNKRIEAEVSWLPGLGPKRVKEVLNALTYSPGEVFQYEFLMDKSYSCSRANILINALATLKDLDVKVLETWIETISVCFSNIDTEMLLDTINDSREAAGISDIANVNTLEDVLREN
;
A
#
# COMPACT_ATOMS: atom_id res chain seq x y z
N MET A 1 -6.25 6.47 -1.76
CA MET A 1 -5.94 5.74 -3.04
C MET A 1 -6.23 4.25 -2.87
N LEU A 2 -6.95 3.60 -3.79
CA LEU A 2 -7.15 2.15 -3.75
C LEU A 2 -5.89 1.41 -4.21
N LEU A 3 -5.67 0.18 -3.69
CA LEU A 3 -4.47 -0.61 -4.02
C LEU A 3 -4.29 -0.85 -5.53
N LYS A 4 -5.39 -1.04 -6.27
CA LYS A 4 -5.34 -1.23 -7.74
C LYS A 4 -4.97 0.04 -8.51
N GLU A 5 -5.15 1.20 -7.91
CA GLU A 5 -4.78 2.51 -8.47
C GLU A 5 -3.37 2.93 -8.06
N ASN A 6 -2.78 2.20 -7.10
CA ASN A 6 -1.46 2.52 -6.57
C ASN A 6 -0.37 2.24 -7.62
N PRO A 7 0.59 3.17 -7.82
CA PRO A 7 1.70 3.01 -8.75
C PRO A 7 2.47 1.69 -8.62
N PHE A 8 2.66 1.19 -7.40
CA PHE A 8 3.30 -0.12 -7.18
C PHE A 8 2.50 -1.28 -7.77
N TYR A 9 1.17 -1.23 -7.69
CA TYR A 9 0.31 -2.24 -8.32
C TYR A 9 0.38 -2.14 -9.84
N ILE A 10 0.23 -0.92 -10.38
CA ILE A 10 0.13 -0.66 -11.83
C ILE A 10 1.32 -1.26 -12.58
N ILE A 11 2.55 -1.05 -12.09
CA ILE A 11 3.75 -1.58 -12.76
C ILE A 11 4.32 -2.84 -12.08
N SER A 12 3.57 -3.47 -11.19
CA SER A 12 4.00 -4.65 -10.43
C SER A 12 5.31 -4.47 -9.68
N ALA A 13 5.53 -3.27 -9.15
CA ALA A 13 6.74 -2.90 -8.44
C ALA A 13 6.68 -3.23 -6.94
N SER A 14 7.85 -3.34 -6.34
CA SER A 14 8.07 -3.44 -4.89
C SER A 14 8.55 -2.10 -4.33
N MET A 15 8.28 -1.84 -3.06
CA MET A 15 8.85 -0.68 -2.35
C MET A 15 10.39 -0.70 -2.29
N ARG A 16 11.01 -1.85 -2.50
CA ARG A 16 12.48 -2.05 -2.49
C ARG A 16 13.11 -2.02 -3.87
N ASP A 17 12.33 -1.84 -4.92
CA ASP A 17 12.87 -1.74 -6.28
C ASP A 17 13.57 -0.39 -6.45
N ASN A 18 14.78 -0.45 -6.99
CA ASN A 18 15.57 0.72 -7.34
C ASN A 18 15.05 1.39 -8.65
N ASN A 19 15.61 2.55 -8.98
CA ASN A 19 15.17 3.32 -10.14
C ASN A 19 15.26 2.55 -11.47
N ALA A 20 16.29 1.71 -11.66
CA ALA A 20 16.41 0.92 -12.87
C ALA A 20 15.31 -0.15 -12.95
N GLU A 21 15.08 -0.88 -11.86
CA GLU A 21 14.01 -1.88 -11.77
C GLU A 21 12.62 -1.27 -11.96
N ILE A 22 12.36 -0.06 -11.43
CA ILE A 22 11.12 0.69 -11.67
C ILE A 22 10.96 1.03 -13.15
N MET A 23 12.03 1.43 -13.83
CA MET A 23 11.98 1.75 -15.27
C MET A 23 11.68 0.50 -16.10
N ASP A 24 12.39 -0.60 -15.84
CA ASP A 24 12.20 -1.87 -16.55
C ASP A 24 10.77 -2.42 -16.35
N LYS A 25 10.27 -2.42 -15.12
CA LYS A 25 8.90 -2.86 -14.82
C LYS A 25 7.84 -1.99 -15.46
N ALA A 26 8.05 -0.69 -15.55
CA ALA A 26 7.11 0.21 -16.23
C ALA A 26 7.06 -0.05 -17.74
N GLU A 27 8.21 -0.36 -18.36
CA GLU A 27 8.28 -0.73 -19.78
C GLU A 27 7.61 -2.10 -20.03
N GLU A 28 7.86 -3.09 -19.17
CA GLU A 28 7.20 -4.40 -19.27
C GLU A 28 5.67 -4.28 -19.09
N ALA A 29 5.22 -3.50 -18.09
CA ALA A 29 3.80 -3.29 -17.84
C ALA A 29 3.10 -2.58 -19.01
N ALA A 30 3.76 -1.61 -19.66
CA ALA A 30 3.22 -0.88 -20.81
C ALA A 30 2.98 -1.77 -22.04
N LEU A 31 3.58 -2.96 -22.10
CA LEU A 31 3.27 -3.94 -23.16
C LEU A 31 1.93 -4.68 -22.92
N LEU A 32 1.41 -4.66 -21.71
CA LEU A 32 0.25 -5.45 -21.30
C LEU A 32 -0.98 -4.61 -20.93
N GLN A 33 -0.81 -3.32 -20.67
CA GLN A 33 -1.87 -2.42 -20.24
C GLN A 33 -1.65 -0.98 -20.77
N ASP A 34 -2.43 -0.02 -20.28
CA ASP A 34 -2.35 1.37 -20.73
C ASP A 34 -0.97 1.98 -20.53
N GLU A 35 -0.32 2.40 -21.63
CA GLU A 35 1.04 2.97 -21.61
C GLU A 35 1.11 4.28 -20.81
N GLN A 36 0.07 5.13 -20.89
CA GLN A 36 0.06 6.40 -20.17
C GLN A 36 -0.01 6.15 -18.65
N LEU A 37 -0.86 5.22 -18.23
CA LEU A 37 -0.98 4.83 -16.83
C LEU A 37 0.36 4.31 -16.27
N CYS A 38 1.08 3.48 -17.03
CA CYS A 38 2.41 2.97 -16.63
C CYS A 38 3.45 4.09 -16.57
N ARG A 39 3.39 5.06 -17.48
CA ARG A 39 4.27 6.23 -17.52
C ARG A 39 4.05 7.14 -16.31
N ASP A 40 2.81 7.37 -15.94
CA ASP A 40 2.43 8.18 -14.79
C ASP A 40 2.87 7.49 -13.48
N ALA A 41 2.62 6.19 -13.34
CA ALA A 41 3.08 5.38 -12.22
C ALA A 41 4.61 5.44 -12.05
N LYS A 42 5.36 5.26 -13.15
CA LYS A 42 6.81 5.41 -13.17
C LYS A 42 7.24 6.80 -12.69
N THR A 43 6.60 7.85 -13.19
CA THR A 43 6.94 9.24 -12.83
C THR A 43 6.73 9.52 -11.35
N ILE A 44 5.68 8.95 -10.75
CA ILE A 44 5.43 9.05 -9.31
C ILE A 44 6.51 8.31 -8.52
N LEU A 45 6.81 7.06 -8.88
CA LEU A 45 7.75 6.23 -8.12
C LEU A 45 9.20 6.66 -8.22
N LEU A 46 9.61 7.30 -9.33
CA LEU A 46 10.96 7.86 -9.49
C LEU A 46 11.14 9.21 -8.78
N ASN A 47 10.07 9.85 -8.33
CA ASN A 47 10.13 11.10 -7.59
C ASN A 47 10.03 10.83 -6.09
N PRO A 48 11.08 11.05 -5.27
CA PRO A 48 11.09 10.71 -3.86
C PRO A 48 9.95 11.33 -3.04
N ASN A 49 9.51 12.54 -3.40
CA ASN A 49 8.44 13.24 -2.67
C ASN A 49 7.05 12.72 -3.06
N LYS A 50 6.78 12.53 -4.37
CA LYS A 50 5.49 11.98 -4.85
C LYS A 50 5.28 10.52 -4.44
N ARG A 51 6.39 9.78 -4.31
CA ARG A 51 6.39 8.38 -3.91
C ARG A 51 5.87 8.16 -2.49
N ILE A 52 5.98 9.15 -1.58
CA ILE A 52 5.53 9.03 -0.18
C ILE A 52 4.06 8.62 -0.09
N GLU A 53 3.19 9.29 -0.84
CA GLU A 53 1.77 8.95 -0.87
C GLU A 53 1.54 7.52 -1.37
N ALA A 54 2.23 7.10 -2.43
CA ALA A 54 2.14 5.74 -2.94
C ALA A 54 2.62 4.71 -1.91
N GLU A 55 3.69 4.98 -1.16
CA GLU A 55 4.23 4.09 -0.13
C GLU A 55 3.28 3.93 1.06
N VAL A 56 2.72 5.03 1.56
CA VAL A 56 1.74 5.02 2.67
C VAL A 56 0.45 4.29 2.27
N SER A 57 -0.02 4.51 1.05
CA SER A 57 -1.25 3.90 0.52
C SER A 57 -1.04 2.47 0.00
N TRP A 58 0.18 1.93 0.07
CA TRP A 58 0.53 0.56 -0.32
C TRP A 58 0.45 -0.41 0.86
N LEU A 59 1.40 -1.31 0.95
CA LEU A 59 1.48 -2.38 1.93
C LEU A 59 2.85 -2.34 2.67
N PRO A 60 3.15 -1.24 3.40
CA PRO A 60 4.43 -1.09 4.10
C PRO A 60 4.67 -2.24 5.09
N GLY A 61 5.91 -2.73 5.10
CA GLY A 61 6.33 -3.85 5.96
C GLY A 61 6.02 -5.24 5.42
N LEU A 62 5.14 -5.39 4.42
CA LEU A 62 4.86 -6.70 3.83
C LEU A 62 5.90 -7.08 2.77
N GLY A 63 6.48 -8.26 2.94
CA GLY A 63 7.36 -8.86 1.93
C GLY A 63 6.60 -9.32 0.67
N PRO A 64 7.29 -9.52 -0.47
CA PRO A 64 6.67 -9.80 -1.77
C PRO A 64 5.70 -10.98 -1.78
N LYS A 65 6.00 -12.04 -1.01
CA LYS A 65 5.13 -13.22 -0.90
C LYS A 65 3.77 -12.86 -0.27
N ARG A 66 3.78 -12.09 0.83
CA ARG A 66 2.56 -11.66 1.52
C ARG A 66 1.77 -10.64 0.71
N VAL A 67 2.45 -9.73 0.01
CA VAL A 67 1.82 -8.80 -0.92
C VAL A 67 1.03 -9.58 -1.98
N LYS A 68 1.64 -10.58 -2.61
CA LYS A 68 0.97 -11.42 -3.61
C LYS A 68 -0.22 -12.19 -3.03
N GLU A 69 -0.08 -12.74 -1.83
CA GLU A 69 -1.14 -13.45 -1.11
C GLU A 69 -2.35 -12.53 -0.86
N VAL A 70 -2.11 -11.32 -0.32
CA VAL A 70 -3.13 -10.31 -0.05
C VAL A 70 -3.83 -9.87 -1.35
N LEU A 71 -3.09 -9.55 -2.40
CA LEU A 71 -3.67 -9.11 -3.67
C LEU A 71 -4.53 -10.21 -4.32
N ASN A 72 -4.12 -11.47 -4.21
CA ASN A 72 -4.94 -12.60 -4.65
C ASN A 72 -6.23 -12.73 -3.83
N ALA A 73 -6.14 -12.63 -2.50
CA ALA A 73 -7.33 -12.69 -1.65
C ALA A 73 -8.29 -11.53 -1.93
N LEU A 74 -7.80 -10.31 -2.08
CA LEU A 74 -8.63 -9.15 -2.46
C LEU A 74 -9.35 -9.34 -3.81
N THR A 75 -8.78 -10.16 -4.69
CA THR A 75 -9.38 -10.44 -5.99
C THR A 75 -10.45 -11.53 -5.94
N TYR A 76 -10.20 -12.61 -5.18
CA TYR A 76 -11.03 -13.83 -5.22
C TYR A 76 -11.87 -14.05 -3.95
N SER A 77 -11.42 -13.57 -2.81
CA SER A 77 -12.05 -13.80 -1.49
C SER A 77 -11.88 -12.59 -0.57
N PRO A 78 -12.34 -11.38 -0.96
CA PRO A 78 -12.02 -10.14 -0.21
C PRO A 78 -12.48 -10.18 1.26
N GLY A 79 -13.51 -10.94 1.60
CA GLY A 79 -13.97 -11.11 2.99
C GLY A 79 -12.99 -11.89 3.89
N GLU A 80 -12.14 -12.73 3.31
CA GLU A 80 -11.20 -13.55 4.10
C GLU A 80 -10.02 -12.75 4.66
N VAL A 81 -9.67 -11.60 4.05
CA VAL A 81 -8.55 -10.77 4.52
C VAL A 81 -8.76 -10.25 5.95
N PHE A 82 -10.00 -10.20 6.42
CA PHE A 82 -10.34 -9.79 7.77
C PHE A 82 -9.70 -10.69 8.84
N GLN A 83 -9.47 -11.97 8.52
CA GLN A 83 -9.00 -13.01 9.44
C GLN A 83 -7.49 -13.26 9.36
N TYR A 84 -6.75 -12.49 8.58
CA TYR A 84 -5.31 -12.70 8.43
C TYR A 84 -4.55 -12.39 9.74
N GLU A 85 -4.16 -13.44 10.46
CA GLU A 85 -3.46 -13.35 11.76
C GLU A 85 -2.18 -12.51 11.69
N PHE A 86 -1.41 -12.61 10.60
CA PHE A 86 -0.18 -11.86 10.46
C PHE A 86 -0.38 -10.34 10.38
N LEU A 87 -1.59 -9.88 10.07
CA LEU A 87 -1.95 -8.47 10.07
C LEU A 87 -2.40 -7.97 11.45
N MET A 88 -2.48 -8.85 12.46
CA MET A 88 -2.88 -8.45 13.81
C MET A 88 -1.75 -7.77 14.59
N ASP A 89 -0.51 -7.91 14.14
CA ASP A 89 0.62 -7.18 14.70
C ASP A 89 0.49 -5.68 14.39
N LYS A 90 0.71 -4.84 15.40
CA LYS A 90 0.59 -3.37 15.28
C LYS A 90 1.54 -2.77 14.25
N SER A 91 2.67 -3.41 13.99
CA SER A 91 3.63 -2.99 12.95
C SER A 91 3.00 -2.96 11.54
N TYR A 92 1.91 -3.71 11.32
CA TYR A 92 1.17 -3.73 10.06
C TYR A 92 -0.13 -2.92 10.08
N SER A 93 -0.37 -2.07 11.08
CA SER A 93 -1.64 -1.33 11.22
C SER A 93 -2.00 -0.53 9.97
N CYS A 94 -1.03 0.16 9.36
CA CYS A 94 -1.21 0.90 8.11
C CYS A 94 -1.60 -0.05 6.96
N SER A 95 -0.84 -1.10 6.72
CA SER A 95 -1.12 -2.10 5.69
C SER A 95 -2.46 -2.79 5.89
N ARG A 96 -2.80 -3.11 7.15
CA ARG A 96 -4.09 -3.71 7.50
C ARG A 96 -5.25 -2.77 7.18
N ALA A 97 -5.15 -1.48 7.54
CA ALA A 97 -6.15 -0.48 7.19
C ALA A 97 -6.36 -0.41 5.66
N ASN A 98 -5.27 -0.31 4.89
CA ASN A 98 -5.32 -0.26 3.43
C ASN A 98 -5.96 -1.53 2.83
N ILE A 99 -5.64 -2.72 3.33
CA ILE A 99 -6.23 -3.98 2.90
C ILE A 99 -7.73 -4.02 3.18
N LEU A 100 -8.14 -3.66 4.40
CA LEU A 100 -9.55 -3.70 4.81
C LEU A 100 -10.39 -2.69 4.01
N ILE A 101 -9.89 -1.48 3.78
CA ILE A 101 -10.56 -0.47 2.94
C ILE A 101 -10.76 -1.02 1.52
N ASN A 102 -9.73 -1.63 0.93
CA ASN A 102 -9.81 -2.19 -0.41
C ASN A 102 -10.77 -3.38 -0.50
N ALA A 103 -10.77 -4.25 0.49
CA ALA A 103 -11.73 -5.35 0.58
C ALA A 103 -13.16 -4.81 0.69
N LEU A 104 -13.40 -3.87 1.60
CA LEU A 104 -14.70 -3.24 1.80
C LEU A 104 -15.23 -2.58 0.52
N ALA A 105 -14.37 -1.91 -0.24
CA ALA A 105 -14.73 -1.28 -1.51
C ALA A 105 -15.18 -2.27 -2.60
N THR A 106 -14.84 -3.56 -2.46
CA THR A 106 -15.21 -4.62 -3.42
C THR A 106 -16.38 -5.48 -2.96
N LEU A 107 -16.67 -5.50 -1.67
CA LEU A 107 -17.78 -6.26 -1.10
C LEU A 107 -19.13 -5.60 -1.43
N LYS A 108 -20.13 -6.44 -1.76
CA LYS A 108 -21.50 -6.00 -2.07
C LYS A 108 -22.47 -6.60 -1.07
N ASP A 109 -23.58 -5.91 -0.85
CA ASP A 109 -24.71 -6.42 -0.06
C ASP A 109 -24.34 -6.85 1.37
N LEU A 110 -23.45 -6.08 2.02
CA LEU A 110 -23.09 -6.32 3.42
C LEU A 110 -24.27 -5.99 4.35
N ASP A 111 -24.49 -6.87 5.33
CA ASP A 111 -25.36 -6.57 6.46
C ASP A 111 -24.81 -5.36 7.25
N VAL A 112 -25.71 -4.53 7.78
CA VAL A 112 -25.35 -3.30 8.51
C VAL A 112 -24.39 -3.58 9.66
N LYS A 113 -24.63 -4.65 10.44
CA LYS A 113 -23.76 -5.01 11.57
C LYS A 113 -22.37 -5.45 11.12
N VAL A 114 -22.29 -6.15 9.99
CA VAL A 114 -21.02 -6.53 9.39
C VAL A 114 -20.29 -5.29 8.93
N LEU A 115 -20.96 -4.35 8.27
CA LEU A 115 -20.38 -3.09 7.84
C LEU A 115 -19.86 -2.25 9.03
N GLU A 116 -20.64 -2.15 10.11
CA GLU A 116 -20.22 -1.47 11.36
C GLU A 116 -18.93 -2.10 11.91
N THR A 117 -18.85 -3.43 12.00
CA THR A 117 -17.65 -4.13 12.46
C THR A 117 -16.43 -3.82 11.58
N TRP A 118 -16.60 -3.74 10.26
CA TRP A 118 -15.50 -3.39 9.35
C TRP A 118 -15.02 -1.95 9.58
N ILE A 119 -15.95 -0.99 9.67
CA ILE A 119 -15.63 0.42 9.91
C ILE A 119 -14.92 0.60 11.25
N GLU A 120 -15.41 -0.04 12.31
CA GLU A 120 -14.78 0.01 13.63
C GLU A 120 -13.36 -0.58 13.59
N THR A 121 -13.17 -1.71 12.92
CA THR A 121 -11.85 -2.33 12.79
C THR A 121 -10.88 -1.47 12.00
N ILE A 122 -11.32 -0.86 10.90
CA ILE A 122 -10.51 0.09 10.12
C ILE A 122 -10.12 1.29 10.99
N SER A 123 -11.07 1.86 11.74
CA SER A 123 -10.82 2.99 12.65
C SER A 123 -9.79 2.63 13.73
N VAL A 124 -9.87 1.43 14.30
CA VAL A 124 -8.89 0.92 15.27
C VAL A 124 -7.51 0.75 14.61
N CYS A 125 -7.44 0.26 13.38
CA CYS A 125 -6.16 0.17 12.66
C CYS A 125 -5.51 1.55 12.50
N PHE A 126 -6.26 2.55 12.05
CA PHE A 126 -5.75 3.92 11.92
C PHE A 126 -5.28 4.49 13.27
N SER A 127 -6.05 4.30 14.35
CA SER A 127 -5.68 4.76 15.69
C SER A 127 -4.43 4.07 16.26
N ASN A 128 -4.09 2.90 15.74
CA ASN A 128 -2.92 2.13 16.15
C ASN A 128 -1.70 2.35 15.25
N ILE A 129 -1.78 3.21 14.23
CA ILE A 129 -0.60 3.53 13.42
C ILE A 129 0.40 4.28 14.29
N ASP A 130 1.53 3.66 14.52
CA ASP A 130 2.72 4.31 15.07
C ASP A 130 3.49 4.94 13.92
N THR A 131 3.45 6.27 13.86
CA THR A 131 4.02 7.03 12.73
C THR A 131 5.54 6.96 12.69
N GLU A 132 6.21 6.82 13.83
CA GLU A 132 7.67 6.63 13.89
C GLU A 132 8.05 5.24 13.34
N MET A 133 7.37 4.18 13.80
CA MET A 133 7.59 2.83 13.30
C MET A 133 7.26 2.70 11.81
N LEU A 134 6.21 3.36 11.34
CA LEU A 134 5.86 3.39 9.92
C LEU A 134 6.93 4.12 9.10
N LEU A 135 7.46 5.24 9.61
CA LEU A 135 8.55 5.98 8.99
C LEU A 135 9.80 5.11 8.83
N ASP A 136 10.21 4.42 9.90
CA ASP A 136 11.34 3.49 9.87
C ASP A 136 11.12 2.37 8.85
N THR A 137 9.93 1.77 8.82
CA THR A 137 9.58 0.71 7.87
C THR A 137 9.66 1.17 6.41
N ILE A 138 9.21 2.40 6.14
CA ILE A 138 9.29 2.98 4.78
C ILE A 138 10.73 3.32 4.45
N ASN A 139 11.48 3.93 5.36
CA ASN A 139 12.87 4.30 5.14
C ASN A 139 13.77 3.07 4.93
N ASP A 140 13.57 1.97 5.66
CA ASP A 140 14.25 0.68 5.40
C ASP A 140 14.02 0.20 3.95
N SER A 141 12.83 0.41 3.43
CA SER A 141 12.51 0.04 2.05
C SER A 141 13.16 0.99 1.04
N ARG A 142 13.21 2.29 1.36
CA ARG A 142 13.87 3.32 0.56
C ARG A 142 15.38 3.14 0.52
N GLU A 143 16.02 2.84 1.66
CA GLU A 143 17.44 2.51 1.73
C GLU A 143 17.76 1.33 0.81
N ALA A 144 16.99 0.25 0.90
CA ALA A 144 17.15 -0.91 0.02
C ALA A 144 16.99 -0.57 -1.47
N ALA A 145 16.15 0.41 -1.80
CA ALA A 145 15.91 0.91 -3.16
C ALA A 145 16.95 1.96 -3.63
N GLY A 146 17.84 2.42 -2.74
CA GLY A 146 18.77 3.51 -3.02
C GLY A 146 18.09 4.86 -3.19
N ILE A 147 16.98 5.10 -2.48
CA ILE A 147 16.19 6.33 -2.51
C ILE A 147 16.40 7.07 -1.19
N SER A 148 16.37 8.40 -1.24
CA SER A 148 16.53 9.24 -0.05
C SER A 148 15.42 9.00 0.96
N ASP A 149 15.79 8.97 2.23
CA ASP A 149 14.86 8.83 3.35
C ASP A 149 13.85 10.00 3.44
N ILE A 150 12.72 9.72 4.06
CA ILE A 150 11.80 10.73 4.55
C ILE A 150 12.43 11.28 5.85
N ALA A 151 12.82 12.55 5.84
CA ALA A 151 13.58 13.14 6.93
C ALA A 151 12.74 13.49 8.17
N ASN A 152 11.41 13.58 8.02
CA ASN A 152 10.54 14.13 9.07
C ASN A 152 9.23 13.36 9.16
N VAL A 153 8.89 12.92 10.37
CA VAL A 153 7.62 12.24 10.67
C VAL A 153 6.39 13.10 10.33
N ASN A 154 6.49 14.43 10.47
CA ASN A 154 5.38 15.33 10.12
C ASN A 154 4.98 15.22 8.65
N THR A 155 5.95 14.99 7.75
CA THR A 155 5.65 14.77 6.33
C THR A 155 4.77 13.52 6.12
N LEU A 156 5.02 12.48 6.90
CA LEU A 156 4.22 11.26 6.86
C LEU A 156 2.82 11.45 7.46
N GLU A 157 2.74 12.19 8.58
CA GLU A 157 1.48 12.52 9.23
C GLU A 157 0.57 13.37 8.33
N ASP A 158 1.13 14.34 7.59
CA ASP A 158 0.37 15.15 6.65
C ASP A 158 -0.24 14.28 5.55
N VAL A 159 0.56 13.35 4.99
CA VAL A 159 0.06 12.40 3.98
C VAL A 159 -1.01 11.46 4.56
N LEU A 160 -0.87 11.00 5.80
CA LEU A 160 -1.88 10.15 6.47
C LEU A 160 -3.19 10.88 6.74
N ARG A 161 -3.17 12.21 6.93
CA ARG A 161 -4.39 13.02 7.14
C ARG A 161 -5.13 13.34 5.85
N GLU A 162 -4.42 13.36 4.73
CA GLU A 162 -4.99 13.70 3.41
C GLU A 162 -5.56 12.46 2.67
N ASN A 163 -5.18 11.24 3.07
CA ASN A 163 -5.62 9.97 2.49
C ASN A 163 -6.74 9.31 3.29
#